data_b33312df106c2b5767d4c5d4189cc4e8
#
_entry.id   b33312df106c2b5767d4c5d4189cc4e8
#
_cell.length_a   1.000
_cell.length_b   1.000
_cell.length_c   1.000
_cell.angle_alpha   90.00
_cell.angle_beta   90.00
_cell.angle_gamma   90.00
#
_symmetry.space_group_name_H-M   'P 1'
#
loop_
_entity.id
_entity.type
_entity.pdbx_description
1 polymer ?
#
loop_
_entity_poly.entity_id
_entity_poly.type
_entity_poly.pdbx_seq_one_letter_code
_entity_poly.pdbx_strand_id
1 'polypeptide(L)'
;MKKHLLFWCILFCNAAVAQTFSGGTGTESDPYLISNVNDLKELSNMTDTPGADGTQQTYGKFFRLTQDITEPFVGMIGYEGFFKGDFDGGGHCITLNINMPTDNYVGLFGTVKSGAVHDLAVSGSVVGCNYVGGIVANPTNEALLYNLCNYADVKSTSTSMLSCVGGVIGGIISKAEGTMQGATVSCCANYGNVSSDGCALGGVIGYSGQQTGNTISDVANYGFVESSNSKRIAGTIGNPMWNDKVHRIDRKSTRLNSSHRL
;
A
#
# COMPACT_ATOMS: atom_id res chain seq x y z
N MET A 1 43.19 -14.90 -59.62
CA MET A 1 43.10 -14.56 -58.16
C MET A 1 41.66 -14.14 -57.88
N LYS A 2 40.83 -15.03 -57.37
CA LYS A 2 39.44 -14.74 -57.01
C LYS A 2 39.41 -14.43 -55.50
N LYS A 3 39.06 -13.18 -55.11
CA LYS A 3 38.87 -12.78 -53.73
C LYS A 3 37.47 -13.22 -53.27
N HIS A 4 37.37 -14.17 -52.34
CA HIS A 4 36.14 -14.52 -51.67
C HIS A 4 35.89 -13.49 -50.56
N LEU A 5 34.82 -12.73 -50.71
CA LEU A 5 34.29 -11.83 -49.69
C LEU A 5 33.39 -12.67 -48.74
N LEU A 6 33.91 -12.98 -47.55
CA LEU A 6 33.08 -13.59 -46.48
C LEU A 6 32.18 -12.50 -45.89
N PHE A 7 30.90 -12.61 -46.16
CA PHE A 7 29.85 -11.80 -45.52
C PHE A 7 29.54 -12.42 -44.16
N TRP A 8 30.05 -11.79 -43.08
CA TRP A 8 29.75 -12.21 -41.71
C TRP A 8 28.38 -11.64 -41.36
N CYS A 9 27.35 -12.49 -41.40
CA CYS A 9 26.01 -12.19 -40.92
C CYS A 9 26.05 -12.23 -39.39
N ILE A 10 26.14 -11.07 -38.74
CA ILE A 10 25.97 -10.98 -37.28
C ILE A 10 24.48 -11.17 -36.98
N LEU A 11 24.15 -12.38 -36.56
CA LEU A 11 22.85 -12.69 -36.03
C LEU A 11 22.71 -11.99 -34.67
N PHE A 12 22.04 -10.84 -34.64
CA PHE A 12 21.56 -10.27 -33.40
C PHE A 12 20.50 -11.20 -32.83
N CYS A 13 20.91 -12.12 -31.96
CA CYS A 13 19.97 -12.83 -31.12
C CYS A 13 19.42 -11.81 -30.12
N ASN A 14 18.28 -11.19 -30.49
CA ASN A 14 17.47 -10.54 -29.49
C ASN A 14 16.98 -11.65 -28.55
N ALA A 15 17.64 -11.81 -27.40
CA ALA A 15 17.05 -12.50 -26.29
C ALA A 15 15.76 -11.73 -25.98
N ALA A 16 14.62 -12.25 -26.37
CA ALA A 16 13.35 -11.79 -25.88
C ALA A 16 13.42 -11.96 -24.37
N VAL A 17 13.61 -10.86 -23.64
CA VAL A 17 13.38 -10.82 -22.20
C VAL A 17 11.94 -11.30 -22.05
N ALA A 18 11.72 -12.42 -21.40
CA ALA A 18 10.38 -12.92 -21.14
C ALA A 18 9.61 -11.78 -20.46
N GLN A 19 8.54 -11.33 -21.10
CA GLN A 19 7.69 -10.28 -20.57
C GLN A 19 7.04 -10.84 -19.30
N THR A 20 7.43 -10.32 -18.15
CA THR A 20 6.99 -10.84 -16.85
C THR A 20 5.60 -10.36 -16.49
N PHE A 21 5.19 -9.18 -17.00
CA PHE A 21 3.85 -8.59 -16.83
C PHE A 21 2.96 -8.83 -18.07
N SER A 22 1.68 -8.59 -17.92
CA SER A 22 0.70 -8.71 -19.02
C SER A 22 0.94 -7.72 -20.16
N GLY A 23 1.86 -6.78 -20.01
CA GLY A 23 2.27 -5.82 -21.06
C GLY A 23 3.04 -4.65 -20.50
N GLY A 24 3.43 -3.75 -21.41
CA GLY A 24 4.13 -2.51 -21.07
C GLY A 24 5.63 -2.66 -20.81
N THR A 25 6.31 -1.54 -20.71
CA THR A 25 7.77 -1.45 -20.48
C THR A 25 8.12 -0.77 -19.16
N GLY A 26 7.11 -0.36 -18.38
CA GLY A 26 7.27 0.30 -17.08
C GLY A 26 7.68 1.76 -17.16
N THR A 27 7.47 2.41 -18.30
CA THR A 27 7.60 3.85 -18.44
C THR A 27 6.25 4.55 -18.21
N GLU A 28 6.25 5.85 -17.98
CA GLU A 28 5.02 6.63 -17.78
C GLU A 28 4.06 6.52 -18.98
N SER A 29 4.59 6.54 -20.20
CA SER A 29 3.79 6.42 -21.44
C SER A 29 3.42 4.98 -21.79
N ASP A 30 4.08 3.98 -21.20
CA ASP A 30 3.87 2.55 -21.44
C ASP A 30 4.08 1.77 -20.12
N PRO A 31 3.17 1.91 -19.13
CA PRO A 31 3.31 1.29 -17.82
C PRO A 31 3.24 -0.24 -17.90
N TYR A 32 3.85 -0.93 -16.96
CA TYR A 32 3.63 -2.37 -16.80
C TYR A 32 2.16 -2.63 -16.50
N LEU A 33 1.55 -3.54 -17.27
CA LEU A 33 0.13 -3.87 -17.17
C LEU A 33 -0.08 -5.00 -16.18
N ILE A 34 -0.91 -4.74 -15.19
CA ILE A 34 -1.35 -5.70 -14.17
C ILE A 34 -2.77 -6.12 -14.50
N SER A 35 -2.97 -7.37 -14.89
CA SER A 35 -4.28 -7.89 -15.30
C SER A 35 -4.72 -9.13 -14.51
N ASN A 36 -3.85 -9.71 -13.70
CA ASN A 36 -4.11 -10.94 -12.96
C ASN A 36 -3.22 -11.05 -11.71
N VAL A 37 -3.48 -12.07 -10.90
CA VAL A 37 -2.76 -12.28 -9.63
C VAL A 37 -1.27 -12.62 -9.84
N ASN A 38 -0.88 -13.15 -11.00
CA ASN A 38 0.53 -13.45 -11.26
C ASN A 38 1.34 -12.18 -11.54
N ASP A 39 0.72 -11.17 -12.18
CA ASP A 39 1.34 -9.85 -12.34
C ASP A 39 1.56 -9.18 -10.97
N LEU A 40 0.63 -9.34 -10.01
CA LEU A 40 0.83 -8.86 -8.63
C LEU A 40 1.96 -9.59 -7.91
N LYS A 41 2.10 -10.91 -8.11
CA LYS A 41 3.22 -11.69 -7.57
C LYS A 41 4.55 -11.23 -8.17
N GLU A 42 4.57 -10.95 -9.46
CA GLU A 42 5.77 -10.43 -10.13
C GLU A 42 6.14 -9.03 -9.61
N LEU A 43 5.15 -8.16 -9.41
CA LEU A 43 5.38 -6.86 -8.77
C LEU A 43 5.92 -7.02 -7.33
N SER A 44 5.41 -7.98 -6.57
CA SER A 44 5.95 -8.32 -5.24
C SER A 44 7.41 -8.74 -5.32
N ASN A 45 7.74 -9.69 -6.21
CA ASN A 45 9.11 -10.16 -6.42
C ASN A 45 10.05 -9.00 -6.83
N MET A 46 9.61 -8.16 -7.76
CA MET A 46 10.36 -6.99 -8.21
C MET A 46 10.60 -5.98 -7.09
N THR A 47 9.65 -5.83 -6.17
CA THR A 47 9.76 -4.92 -5.04
C THR A 47 10.69 -5.46 -3.95
N ASP A 48 10.68 -6.77 -3.72
CA ASP A 48 11.43 -7.41 -2.64
C ASP A 48 12.86 -7.79 -3.08
N THR A 49 13.15 -7.83 -4.37
CA THR A 49 14.46 -8.16 -4.91
C THR A 49 15.19 -6.91 -5.40
N PRO A 50 16.28 -6.48 -4.77
CA PRO A 50 17.09 -5.39 -5.29
C PRO A 50 17.68 -5.70 -6.66
N GLY A 51 17.85 -4.71 -7.51
CA GLY A 51 18.60 -4.83 -8.75
C GLY A 51 20.08 -5.18 -8.50
N ALA A 52 20.79 -5.59 -9.53
CA ALA A 52 22.20 -5.99 -9.44
C ALA A 52 23.11 -4.87 -8.88
N ASP A 53 22.69 -3.62 -8.98
CA ASP A 53 23.35 -2.43 -8.44
C ASP A 53 22.87 -2.04 -7.02
N GLY A 54 22.01 -2.87 -6.40
CA GLY A 54 21.40 -2.61 -5.10
C GLY A 54 20.25 -1.59 -5.12
N THR A 55 19.85 -1.10 -6.29
CA THR A 55 18.70 -0.19 -6.39
C THR A 55 17.37 -0.94 -6.30
N GLN A 56 16.33 -0.24 -5.86
CA GLN A 56 14.96 -0.77 -5.89
C GLN A 56 14.47 -0.82 -7.33
N GLN A 57 14.10 -2.00 -7.80
CA GLN A 57 13.70 -2.22 -9.19
C GLN A 57 12.42 -1.45 -9.57
N THR A 58 11.55 -1.15 -8.60
CA THR A 58 10.34 -0.35 -8.83
C THR A 58 10.59 1.16 -8.91
N TYR A 59 11.82 1.63 -8.62
CA TYR A 59 12.15 3.06 -8.67
C TYR A 59 12.01 3.63 -10.08
N GLY A 60 11.19 4.67 -10.22
CA GLY A 60 10.90 5.30 -11.50
C GLY A 60 10.13 4.42 -12.50
N LYS A 61 9.47 3.35 -12.01
CA LYS A 61 8.61 2.48 -12.80
C LYS A 61 7.14 2.80 -12.57
N PHE A 62 6.36 2.59 -13.63
CA PHE A 62 4.93 2.82 -13.66
C PHE A 62 4.20 1.50 -13.88
N PHE A 63 3.13 1.29 -13.11
CA PHE A 63 2.31 0.09 -13.12
C PHE A 63 0.84 0.51 -13.26
N ARG A 64 0.08 -0.21 -14.05
CA ARG A 64 -1.33 0.07 -14.23
C ARG A 64 -2.18 -1.17 -14.17
N LEU A 65 -3.15 -1.16 -13.26
CA LEU A 65 -4.19 -2.17 -13.21
C LEU A 65 -5.16 -1.96 -14.39
N THR A 66 -5.47 -3.03 -15.14
CA THR A 66 -6.26 -2.94 -16.37
C THR A 66 -7.64 -3.53 -16.26
N GLN A 67 -7.92 -4.24 -15.17
CA GLN A 67 -9.21 -4.85 -14.85
C GLN A 67 -9.26 -5.23 -13.36
N ASP A 68 -10.45 -5.56 -12.87
CA ASP A 68 -10.61 -6.08 -11.52
C ASP A 68 -9.90 -7.43 -11.38
N ILE A 69 -9.18 -7.63 -10.27
CA ILE A 69 -8.58 -8.92 -9.93
C ILE A 69 -9.46 -9.59 -8.87
N THR A 70 -10.27 -10.53 -9.31
CA THR A 70 -11.23 -11.25 -8.46
C THR A 70 -10.64 -12.50 -7.81
N GLU A 71 -9.56 -13.08 -8.38
CA GLU A 71 -8.78 -14.11 -7.73
C GLU A 71 -8.07 -13.51 -6.52
N PRO A 72 -8.23 -14.08 -5.30
CA PRO A 72 -7.65 -13.48 -4.11
C PRO A 72 -6.12 -13.43 -4.14
N PHE A 73 -5.55 -12.25 -4.00
CA PHE A 73 -4.12 -12.07 -3.77
C PHE A 73 -3.80 -12.37 -2.31
N VAL A 74 -2.94 -13.34 -2.07
CA VAL A 74 -2.60 -13.84 -0.72
C VAL A 74 -1.26 -13.32 -0.21
N GLY A 75 -0.49 -12.63 -1.05
CA GLY A 75 0.78 -11.98 -0.72
C GLY A 75 0.62 -10.49 -0.44
N MET A 76 1.76 -9.81 -0.31
CA MET A 76 1.83 -8.35 -0.24
C MET A 76 2.99 -7.84 -1.10
N ILE A 77 2.91 -6.60 -1.55
CA ILE A 77 3.95 -5.92 -2.32
C ILE A 77 4.87 -5.20 -1.33
N GLY A 78 6.16 -5.54 -1.33
CA GLY A 78 7.14 -4.96 -0.41
C GLY A 78 7.12 -5.59 0.98
N TYR A 79 7.20 -6.93 1.05
CA TYR A 79 7.36 -7.67 2.28
C TYR A 79 8.76 -7.48 2.89
N GLU A 80 9.81 -7.68 2.09
CA GLU A 80 11.21 -7.47 2.49
C GLU A 80 11.74 -6.09 2.03
N GLY A 81 11.15 -5.56 0.97
CA GLY A 81 11.55 -4.30 0.34
C GLY A 81 10.57 -3.16 0.60
N PHE A 82 10.62 -2.19 -0.29
CA PHE A 82 9.65 -1.10 -0.32
C PHE A 82 9.33 -0.68 -1.75
N PHE A 83 8.08 -0.35 -2.00
CA PHE A 83 7.61 0.13 -3.29
C PHE A 83 8.02 1.59 -3.50
N LYS A 84 8.64 1.90 -4.64
CA LYS A 84 9.09 3.25 -5.03
C LYS A 84 8.57 3.69 -6.40
N GLY A 85 7.71 2.91 -7.00
CA GLY A 85 7.11 3.21 -8.29
C GLY A 85 5.85 4.06 -8.19
N ASP A 86 5.16 4.15 -9.30
CA ASP A 86 3.81 4.70 -9.43
C ASP A 86 2.85 3.55 -9.78
N PHE A 87 1.83 3.33 -8.93
CA PHE A 87 0.81 2.31 -9.14
C PHE A 87 -0.56 2.97 -9.35
N ASP A 88 -0.99 2.97 -10.61
CA ASP A 88 -2.32 3.40 -11.03
C ASP A 88 -3.29 2.22 -11.00
N GLY A 89 -4.24 2.23 -10.07
CA GLY A 89 -5.31 1.24 -9.98
C GLY A 89 -6.34 1.33 -11.10
N GLY A 90 -6.34 2.39 -11.91
CA GLY A 90 -7.26 2.57 -13.04
C GLY A 90 -8.75 2.58 -12.66
N GLY A 91 -9.08 2.77 -11.39
CA GLY A 91 -10.43 2.66 -10.84
C GLY A 91 -10.90 1.22 -10.59
N HIS A 92 -10.02 0.22 -10.73
CA HIS A 92 -10.31 -1.20 -10.54
C HIS A 92 -10.12 -1.66 -9.09
N CYS A 93 -10.60 -2.88 -8.82
CA CYS A 93 -10.57 -3.50 -7.50
C CYS A 93 -9.70 -4.76 -7.48
N ILE A 94 -8.90 -4.91 -6.40
CA ILE A 94 -8.15 -6.14 -6.13
C ILE A 94 -8.78 -6.85 -4.93
N THR A 95 -9.11 -8.14 -5.10
CA THR A 95 -9.56 -8.98 -3.98
C THR A 95 -8.35 -9.49 -3.20
N LEU A 96 -8.36 -9.28 -1.89
CA LEU A 96 -7.28 -9.66 -0.97
C LEU A 96 -7.70 -10.83 -0.08
N ASN A 97 -6.76 -11.70 0.24
CA ASN A 97 -6.86 -12.67 1.33
C ASN A 97 -5.48 -12.76 2.01
N ILE A 98 -5.07 -11.64 2.63
CA ILE A 98 -3.76 -11.52 3.29
C ILE A 98 -3.93 -11.95 4.74
N ASN A 99 -3.24 -13.02 5.13
CA ASN A 99 -3.28 -13.55 6.50
C ASN A 99 -1.87 -13.75 7.04
N MET A 100 -1.32 -12.72 7.65
CA MET A 100 0.05 -12.65 8.20
C MET A 100 0.00 -12.19 9.66
N PRO A 101 -0.61 -12.97 10.58
CA PRO A 101 -0.97 -12.53 11.93
C PRO A 101 0.23 -12.24 12.84
N THR A 102 1.44 -12.62 12.45
CA THR A 102 2.69 -12.39 13.19
C THR A 102 3.56 -11.29 12.58
N ASP A 103 3.24 -10.85 11.35
CA ASP A 103 4.07 -9.93 10.60
C ASP A 103 3.64 -8.47 10.81
N ASN A 104 4.63 -7.59 10.68
CA ASN A 104 4.45 -6.15 10.77
C ASN A 104 4.35 -5.54 9.38
N TYR A 105 3.79 -4.33 9.29
CA TYR A 105 3.65 -3.58 8.04
C TYR A 105 2.85 -4.34 6.97
N VAL A 106 1.69 -4.87 7.38
CA VAL A 106 0.84 -5.71 6.52
C VAL A 106 -0.24 -4.90 5.83
N GLY A 107 -0.35 -5.06 4.52
CA GLY A 107 -1.32 -4.45 3.62
C GLY A 107 -1.12 -4.97 2.21
N LEU A 108 -1.89 -4.51 1.21
CA LEU A 108 -1.56 -4.80 -0.19
C LEU A 108 -0.13 -4.32 -0.49
N PHE A 109 0.20 -3.12 -0.02
CA PHE A 109 1.57 -2.60 0.02
C PHE A 109 2.07 -2.54 1.47
N GLY A 110 3.23 -3.13 1.75
CA GLY A 110 3.88 -3.04 3.04
C GLY A 110 4.39 -1.64 3.31
N THR A 111 5.44 -1.23 2.61
CA THR A 111 5.97 0.14 2.68
C THR A 111 6.00 0.78 1.30
N VAL A 112 5.40 1.96 1.19
CA VAL A 112 5.53 2.85 0.02
C VAL A 112 6.47 3.98 0.38
N LYS A 113 7.62 4.07 -0.30
CA LYS A 113 8.66 5.06 0.01
C LYS A 113 8.94 5.95 -1.20
N SER A 114 8.56 7.21 -1.14
CA SER A 114 8.69 8.16 -2.27
C SER A 114 8.02 7.68 -3.56
N GLY A 115 7.01 6.81 -3.44
CA GLY A 115 6.22 6.27 -4.54
C GLY A 115 4.80 6.80 -4.50
N ALA A 116 3.99 6.42 -5.49
CA ALA A 116 2.57 6.75 -5.56
C ALA A 116 1.70 5.49 -5.64
N VAL A 117 0.53 5.52 -4.99
CA VAL A 117 -0.54 4.53 -5.15
C VAL A 117 -1.85 5.29 -5.24
N HIS A 118 -2.58 5.09 -6.33
CA HIS A 118 -3.77 5.89 -6.58
C HIS A 118 -4.83 5.17 -7.41
N ASP A 119 -6.03 5.74 -7.42
CA ASP A 119 -7.18 5.26 -8.22
C ASP A 119 -7.47 3.76 -8.04
N LEU A 120 -7.38 3.27 -6.79
CA LEU A 120 -7.42 1.85 -6.46
C LEU A 120 -8.49 1.54 -5.43
N ALA A 121 -9.20 0.44 -5.65
CA ALA A 121 -10.03 -0.20 -4.65
C ALA A 121 -9.45 -1.56 -4.22
N VAL A 122 -9.73 -1.96 -2.97
CA VAL A 122 -9.45 -3.32 -2.50
C VAL A 122 -10.65 -3.89 -1.77
N SER A 123 -10.81 -5.22 -1.79
CA SER A 123 -11.86 -5.96 -1.08
C SER A 123 -11.30 -7.21 -0.42
N GLY A 124 -12.09 -7.93 0.36
CA GLY A 124 -11.69 -9.18 1.01
C GLY A 124 -11.20 -8.99 2.44
N SER A 125 -10.00 -9.47 2.79
CA SER A 125 -9.49 -9.39 4.17
C SER A 125 -7.98 -9.21 4.27
N VAL A 126 -7.56 -8.45 5.30
CA VAL A 126 -6.15 -8.24 5.65
C VAL A 126 -5.99 -8.48 7.16
N VAL A 127 -5.14 -9.42 7.52
CA VAL A 127 -4.80 -9.72 8.92
C VAL A 127 -3.28 -9.60 9.10
N GLY A 128 -2.85 -8.78 10.06
CA GLY A 128 -1.46 -8.57 10.40
C GLY A 128 -1.24 -8.40 11.90
N CYS A 129 0.00 -8.12 12.32
CA CYS A 129 0.33 -7.85 13.72
C CYS A 129 0.34 -6.34 14.01
N ASN A 130 1.43 -5.65 13.67
CA ASN A 130 1.54 -4.20 13.89
C ASN A 130 1.54 -3.45 12.55
N TYR A 131 1.04 -2.22 12.53
CA TYR A 131 0.96 -1.38 11.33
C TYR A 131 0.21 -2.06 10.18
N VAL A 132 -1.09 -2.24 10.37
CA VAL A 132 -1.95 -2.96 9.42
C VAL A 132 -2.85 -1.97 8.70
N GLY A 133 -2.79 -1.97 7.37
CA GLY A 133 -3.68 -1.18 6.51
C GLY A 133 -4.28 -2.05 5.40
N GLY A 134 -5.48 -1.75 4.96
CA GLY A 134 -6.09 -2.49 3.85
C GLY A 134 -5.29 -2.32 2.55
N ILE A 135 -4.80 -1.11 2.28
CA ILE A 135 -4.06 -0.81 1.05
C ILE A 135 -2.58 -0.59 1.36
N VAL A 136 -2.22 0.31 2.27
CA VAL A 136 -0.82 0.60 2.57
C VAL A 136 -0.57 0.48 4.08
N ALA A 137 0.38 -0.33 4.48
CA ALA A 137 0.73 -0.42 5.90
C ALA A 137 1.52 0.81 6.37
N ASN A 138 2.53 1.24 5.62
CA ASN A 138 3.40 2.37 6.00
C ASN A 138 3.86 3.20 4.79
N PRO A 139 3.18 4.30 4.47
CA PRO A 139 3.69 5.29 3.53
C PRO A 139 4.71 6.22 4.20
N THR A 140 5.80 6.56 3.49
CA THR A 140 6.90 7.36 4.03
C THR A 140 7.62 8.15 2.93
N ASN A 141 8.39 9.17 3.33
CA ASN A 141 9.24 9.95 2.42
C ASN A 141 8.49 10.49 1.19
N GLU A 142 7.54 11.41 1.40
CA GLU A 142 6.76 12.04 0.33
C GLU A 142 5.91 11.06 -0.51
N ALA A 143 5.56 9.90 0.04
CA ALA A 143 4.64 9.00 -0.63
C ALA A 143 3.31 9.70 -0.94
N LEU A 144 2.77 9.47 -2.13
CA LEU A 144 1.52 10.05 -2.61
C LEU A 144 0.43 8.98 -2.64
N LEU A 145 -0.62 9.16 -1.85
CA LEU A 145 -1.74 8.24 -1.77
C LEU A 145 -3.02 9.01 -2.01
N TYR A 146 -3.71 8.71 -3.11
CA TYR A 146 -4.96 9.42 -3.39
C TYR A 146 -5.98 8.55 -4.13
N ASN A 147 -7.26 8.90 -3.94
CA ASN A 147 -8.39 8.19 -4.53
C ASN A 147 -8.36 6.68 -4.24
N LEU A 148 -8.22 6.34 -2.95
CA LEU A 148 -8.14 4.95 -2.48
C LEU A 148 -9.42 4.56 -1.73
N CYS A 149 -9.97 3.39 -2.08
CA CYS A 149 -11.16 2.83 -1.44
C CYS A 149 -10.88 1.45 -0.84
N ASN A 150 -11.06 1.29 0.46
CA ASN A 150 -10.98 -0.01 1.12
C ASN A 150 -12.36 -0.58 1.40
N TYR A 151 -12.65 -1.76 0.88
CA TYR A 151 -13.81 -2.59 1.21
C TYR A 151 -13.42 -3.86 1.97
N ALA A 152 -12.11 -4.11 2.16
CA ALA A 152 -11.63 -5.27 2.89
C ALA A 152 -11.79 -5.08 4.40
N ASP A 153 -12.08 -6.16 5.11
CA ASP A 153 -11.98 -6.20 6.56
C ASP A 153 -10.50 -6.22 6.99
N VAL A 154 -10.13 -5.30 7.89
CA VAL A 154 -8.76 -5.13 8.35
C VAL A 154 -8.67 -5.48 9.83
N LYS A 155 -7.79 -6.41 10.18
CA LYS A 155 -7.62 -6.89 11.55
C LYS A 155 -6.16 -6.92 11.97
N SER A 156 -5.89 -6.41 13.16
CA SER A 156 -4.62 -6.66 13.86
C SER A 156 -4.80 -7.69 14.96
N THR A 157 -3.81 -8.57 15.10
CA THR A 157 -3.70 -9.53 16.20
C THR A 157 -2.92 -8.98 17.39
N SER A 158 -2.30 -7.81 17.24
CA SER A 158 -1.45 -7.21 18.27
C SER A 158 -2.27 -6.56 19.38
N THR A 159 -1.81 -6.75 20.60
CA THR A 159 -2.24 -5.99 21.80
C THR A 159 -1.22 -4.93 22.20
N SER A 160 -0.17 -4.75 21.39
CA SER A 160 0.95 -3.85 21.68
C SER A 160 0.54 -2.38 21.65
N MET A 161 1.18 -1.58 22.48
CA MET A 161 1.09 -0.12 22.45
C MET A 161 1.67 0.52 21.17
N LEU A 162 2.37 -0.25 20.36
CA LEU A 162 2.96 0.18 19.09
C LEU A 162 2.07 -0.21 17.89
N SER A 163 0.97 -0.91 18.10
CA SER A 163 0.06 -1.31 17.03
C SER A 163 -0.72 -0.10 16.52
N CYS A 164 -0.74 0.04 15.20
CA CYS A 164 -1.48 1.07 14.48
C CYS A 164 -2.24 0.43 13.34
N VAL A 165 -3.56 0.60 13.31
CA VAL A 165 -4.44 -0.07 12.36
C VAL A 165 -5.39 0.92 11.73
N GLY A 166 -5.48 0.89 10.43
CA GLY A 166 -6.44 1.71 9.68
C GLY A 166 -7.01 0.97 8.49
N GLY A 167 -8.20 1.32 8.09
CA GLY A 167 -8.88 0.68 6.97
C GLY A 167 -8.11 0.85 5.65
N VAL A 168 -7.50 2.00 5.42
CA VAL A 168 -6.69 2.28 4.22
C VAL A 168 -5.21 2.23 4.56
N ILE A 169 -4.78 2.92 5.64
CA ILE A 169 -3.37 3.11 6.01
C ILE A 169 -3.16 2.69 7.46
N GLY A 170 -2.22 1.79 7.71
CA GLY A 170 -1.87 1.33 9.05
C GLY A 170 -1.25 2.45 9.88
N GLY A 171 -0.12 2.95 9.46
CA GLY A 171 0.53 4.07 10.13
C GLY A 171 1.55 4.78 9.27
N ILE A 172 1.53 6.10 9.27
CA ILE A 172 2.52 6.92 8.59
C ILE A 172 3.68 7.12 9.56
N ILE A 173 4.69 6.25 9.48
CA ILE A 173 5.78 6.23 10.44
C ILE A 173 7.09 6.49 9.73
N SER A 174 7.78 7.51 10.19
CA SER A 174 9.15 7.76 9.77
C SER A 174 10.11 6.93 10.63
N LYS A 175 10.87 6.03 10.03
CA LYS A 175 12.04 5.47 10.69
C LYS A 175 13.14 6.53 10.70
N ALA A 176 13.64 6.81 11.89
CA ALA A 176 14.61 7.86 12.15
C ALA A 176 15.95 7.65 11.44
N GLU A 177 16.08 8.17 10.22
CA GLU A 177 17.36 8.50 9.59
C GLU A 177 17.15 9.68 8.64
N GLY A 178 17.45 10.88 9.13
CA GLY A 178 17.39 12.11 8.33
C GLY A 178 16.07 12.89 8.43
N THR A 179 16.01 14.03 7.79
CA THR A 179 14.81 14.87 7.66
C THR A 179 13.82 14.18 6.72
N MET A 180 12.93 13.38 7.27
CA MET A 180 11.90 12.69 6.48
C MET A 180 10.71 13.59 6.27
N GLN A 181 10.31 13.76 5.03
CA GLN A 181 9.08 14.47 4.66
C GLN A 181 7.87 13.55 4.83
N GLY A 182 6.75 14.12 5.23
CA GLY A 182 5.51 13.40 5.45
C GLY A 182 4.88 12.90 4.15
N ALA A 183 3.93 11.97 4.27
CA ALA A 183 3.12 11.51 3.15
C ALA A 183 1.98 12.49 2.84
N THR A 184 1.54 12.50 1.58
CA THR A 184 0.29 13.16 1.17
C THR A 184 -0.79 12.09 0.96
N VAL A 185 -1.90 12.25 1.67
CA VAL A 185 -3.05 11.36 1.62
C VAL A 185 -4.30 12.16 1.31
N SER A 186 -4.99 11.84 0.22
CA SER A 186 -6.20 12.58 -0.16
C SER A 186 -7.26 11.69 -0.81
N CYS A 187 -8.53 12.09 -0.70
CA CYS A 187 -9.66 11.41 -1.34
C CYS A 187 -9.70 9.90 -1.03
N CYS A 188 -9.50 9.51 0.24
CA CYS A 188 -9.48 8.12 0.65
C CYS A 188 -10.68 7.76 1.50
N ALA A 189 -11.28 6.59 1.24
CA ALA A 189 -12.45 6.11 1.97
C ALA A 189 -12.28 4.67 2.44
N ASN A 190 -12.81 4.40 3.64
CA ASN A 190 -12.92 3.04 4.17
C ASN A 190 -14.40 2.65 4.31
N TYR A 191 -14.75 1.49 3.78
CA TYR A 191 -16.05 0.84 3.90
C TYR A 191 -15.99 -0.49 4.65
N GLY A 192 -14.78 -1.09 4.75
CA GLY A 192 -14.56 -2.34 5.48
C GLY A 192 -14.51 -2.15 7.00
N ASN A 193 -14.63 -3.23 7.73
CA ASN A 193 -14.52 -3.21 9.18
C ASN A 193 -13.05 -3.16 9.60
N VAL A 194 -12.75 -2.42 10.67
CA VAL A 194 -11.40 -2.31 11.23
C VAL A 194 -11.43 -2.75 12.68
N SER A 195 -10.62 -3.75 13.04
CA SER A 195 -10.57 -4.30 14.38
C SER A 195 -9.16 -4.48 14.91
N SER A 196 -8.96 -4.13 16.18
CA SER A 196 -7.69 -4.32 16.88
C SER A 196 -7.84 -4.11 18.39
N ASP A 197 -7.09 -4.84 19.17
CA ASP A 197 -6.91 -4.60 20.60
C ASP A 197 -5.59 -3.87 20.94
N GLY A 198 -4.89 -3.39 19.93
CA GLY A 198 -3.67 -2.59 20.06
C GLY A 198 -3.91 -1.12 20.42
N CYS A 199 -2.93 -0.26 20.13
CA CYS A 199 -2.94 1.11 20.64
C CYS A 199 -3.76 2.10 19.83
N ALA A 200 -3.47 2.24 18.53
CA ALA A 200 -4.07 3.26 17.68
C ALA A 200 -4.91 2.63 16.58
N LEU A 201 -6.19 2.95 16.57
CA LEU A 201 -7.17 2.39 15.67
C LEU A 201 -7.96 3.51 15.00
N GLY A 202 -7.86 3.61 13.69
CA GLY A 202 -8.61 4.57 12.90
C GLY A 202 -9.35 3.91 11.75
N GLY A 203 -10.52 4.44 11.40
CA GLY A 203 -11.29 3.90 10.29
C GLY A 203 -10.59 4.01 8.95
N VAL A 204 -9.77 5.06 8.73
CA VAL A 204 -8.98 5.25 7.51
C VAL A 204 -7.49 5.13 7.80
N ILE A 205 -6.98 5.87 8.80
CA ILE A 205 -5.56 5.92 9.15
C ILE A 205 -5.42 5.60 10.64
N GLY A 206 -4.63 4.57 10.98
CA GLY A 206 -4.38 4.20 12.36
C GLY A 206 -3.54 5.24 13.11
N TYR A 207 -2.45 5.66 12.51
CA TYR A 207 -1.52 6.62 13.09
C TYR A 207 -0.86 7.50 12.02
N SER A 208 -0.78 8.80 12.26
CA SER A 208 -0.04 9.72 11.40
C SER A 208 1.22 10.21 12.13
N GLY A 209 2.29 9.58 11.88
CA GLY A 209 3.64 9.63 12.45
C GLY A 209 4.25 10.89 13.04
N GLN A 210 5.47 10.77 13.52
CA GLN A 210 6.08 11.68 14.51
C GLN A 210 6.82 12.91 13.97
N GLN A 211 7.12 13.07 12.68
CA GLN A 211 8.22 14.02 12.41
C GLN A 211 8.01 15.12 11.39
N THR A 212 7.19 15.00 10.38
CA THR A 212 7.22 16.03 9.33
C THR A 212 5.88 16.18 8.63
N GLY A 213 4.94 16.80 9.29
CA GLY A 213 3.77 17.37 8.64
C GLY A 213 3.17 16.58 7.47
N ASN A 214 2.45 15.50 7.74
CA ASN A 214 1.66 14.84 6.71
C ASN A 214 0.57 15.80 6.21
N THR A 215 0.22 15.69 4.94
CA THR A 215 -0.94 16.37 4.39
C THR A 215 -2.06 15.36 4.20
N ILE A 216 -3.15 15.49 4.95
CA ILE A 216 -4.28 14.56 4.93
C ILE A 216 -5.54 15.36 4.63
N SER A 217 -6.21 15.03 3.53
CA SER A 217 -7.45 15.72 3.13
C SER A 217 -8.47 14.76 2.54
N ASP A 218 -9.76 15.12 2.69
CA ASP A 218 -10.88 14.40 2.06
C ASP A 218 -10.90 12.90 2.38
N VAL A 219 -10.74 12.56 3.65
CA VAL A 219 -10.77 11.17 4.11
C VAL A 219 -12.05 10.87 4.86
N ALA A 220 -12.70 9.75 4.56
CA ALA A 220 -13.98 9.36 5.12
C ALA A 220 -14.00 7.89 5.56
N ASN A 221 -14.67 7.60 6.69
CA ASN A 221 -14.89 6.24 7.14
C ASN A 221 -16.39 5.92 7.22
N TYR A 222 -16.79 4.86 6.56
CA TYR A 222 -18.16 4.31 6.55
C TYR A 222 -18.22 2.92 7.20
N GLY A 223 -17.06 2.27 7.43
CA GLY A 223 -16.96 0.97 8.09
C GLY A 223 -17.02 1.04 9.61
N PHE A 224 -17.21 -0.11 10.25
CA PHE A 224 -17.14 -0.21 11.70
C PHE A 224 -15.70 -0.20 12.18
N VAL A 225 -15.47 0.47 13.32
CA VAL A 225 -14.19 0.47 14.02
C VAL A 225 -14.41 -0.14 15.38
N GLU A 226 -13.79 -1.29 15.64
CA GLU A 226 -14.06 -2.11 16.83
C GLU A 226 -12.78 -2.44 17.59
N SER A 227 -12.84 -2.25 18.91
CA SER A 227 -11.79 -2.70 19.83
C SER A 227 -12.38 -2.99 21.19
N SER A 228 -11.92 -4.04 21.84
CA SER A 228 -12.25 -4.32 23.25
C SER A 228 -11.28 -3.61 24.22
N ASN A 229 -10.09 -3.17 23.79
CA ASN A 229 -9.04 -2.72 24.68
C ASN A 229 -8.15 -1.56 24.16
N SER A 230 -8.42 -1.04 22.98
CA SER A 230 -7.60 0.04 22.41
C SER A 230 -7.78 1.36 23.14
N LYS A 231 -6.67 2.08 23.34
CA LYS A 231 -6.66 3.37 24.06
C LYS A 231 -6.90 4.58 23.16
N ARG A 232 -6.74 4.44 21.85
CA ARG A 232 -6.83 5.52 20.88
C ARG A 232 -7.66 5.06 19.68
N ILE A 233 -8.97 5.19 19.82
CA ILE A 233 -9.91 4.80 18.78
C ILE A 233 -10.54 6.05 18.19
N ALA A 234 -10.51 6.16 16.87
CA ALA A 234 -11.23 7.22 16.16
C ALA A 234 -11.91 6.67 14.91
N GLY A 235 -13.00 7.33 14.54
CA GLY A 235 -13.75 6.96 13.35
C GLY A 235 -12.96 7.11 12.06
N THR A 236 -12.00 8.03 12.00
CA THR A 236 -11.23 8.30 10.77
C THR A 236 -9.74 8.17 10.99
N ILE A 237 -9.13 8.98 11.87
CA ILE A 237 -7.69 8.93 12.17
C ILE A 237 -7.51 8.62 13.64
N GLY A 238 -6.90 7.46 13.96
CA GLY A 238 -6.78 6.96 15.33
C GLY A 238 -5.89 7.82 16.23
N ASN A 239 -4.79 8.33 15.72
CA ASN A 239 -3.89 9.20 16.46
C ASN A 239 -3.18 10.19 15.52
N PRO A 240 -3.78 11.36 15.26
CA PRO A 240 -3.14 12.41 14.47
C PRO A 240 -2.03 13.11 15.27
N MET A 241 -0.99 13.59 14.59
CA MET A 241 0.12 14.32 15.19
C MET A 241 -0.01 15.83 14.99
N TRP A 242 0.69 16.60 15.84
CA TRP A 242 0.62 18.06 15.94
C TRP A 242 0.98 18.82 14.65
N ASN A 243 1.85 18.25 13.83
CA ASN A 243 2.34 18.89 12.59
C ASN A 243 1.57 18.46 11.36
N ASP A 244 0.53 17.66 11.50
CA ASP A 244 -0.28 17.21 10.37
C ASP A 244 -1.19 18.34 9.88
N LYS A 245 -1.20 18.56 8.59
CA LYS A 245 -2.20 19.41 7.94
C LYS A 245 -3.41 18.58 7.58
N VAL A 246 -4.41 18.60 8.45
CA VAL A 246 -5.62 17.79 8.31
C VAL A 246 -6.80 18.66 7.88
N HIS A 247 -7.37 18.36 6.72
CA HIS A 247 -8.50 19.10 6.15
C HIS A 247 -9.63 18.14 5.73
N ARG A 248 -10.88 18.61 5.90
CA ARG A 248 -12.11 17.92 5.44
C ARG A 248 -12.15 16.42 5.78
N ILE A 249 -12.37 16.14 7.06
CA ILE A 249 -12.59 14.78 7.53
C ILE A 249 -14.11 14.58 7.68
N ASP A 250 -14.67 13.63 6.94
CA ASP A 250 -16.07 13.25 7.12
C ASP A 250 -16.19 12.24 8.27
N ARG A 251 -17.10 12.55 9.21
CA ARG A 251 -17.37 11.75 10.41
C ARG A 251 -18.69 10.97 10.31
N LYS A 252 -19.19 10.70 9.12
CA LYS A 252 -20.45 9.96 8.98
C LYS A 252 -20.32 8.58 9.58
N SER A 253 -20.95 8.45 10.74
CA SER A 253 -21.37 7.25 11.46
C SER A 253 -20.31 6.20 11.75
N THR A 254 -19.57 6.39 12.81
CA THR A 254 -18.94 5.27 13.51
C THR A 254 -19.74 4.94 14.76
N ARG A 255 -20.34 3.76 14.84
CA ARG A 255 -20.63 3.17 16.13
C ARG A 255 -19.30 2.72 16.71
N LEU A 256 -18.74 3.52 17.60
CA LEU A 256 -17.66 3.06 18.48
C LEU A 256 -18.27 2.02 19.42
N ASN A 257 -18.05 0.76 19.18
CA ASN A 257 -18.44 -0.29 20.09
C ASN A 257 -17.30 -0.49 21.10
N SER A 258 -17.20 0.44 22.04
CA SER A 258 -16.38 0.23 23.23
C SER A 258 -17.21 -0.55 24.24
N SER A 259 -16.83 -1.77 24.56
CA SER A 259 -17.43 -2.57 25.63
C SER A 259 -17.06 -2.07 27.04
N HIS A 260 -16.69 -0.82 27.20
CA HIS A 260 -16.61 -0.18 28.49
C HIS A 260 -17.99 0.25 28.96
N ARG A 261 -18.73 -0.69 29.54
CA ARG A 261 -19.71 -0.34 30.57
C ARG A 261 -18.94 -0.04 31.83
N LEU A 262 -19.21 1.16 32.36
CA LEU A 262 -18.89 1.54 33.73
C LEU A 262 -19.44 0.51 34.75
#